data_ac27b685af996a763c8018b8d8fbb5c9
#
_entry.id   ac27b685af996a763c8018b8d8fbb5c9
#
_cell.length_a   1.000
_cell.length_b   1.000
_cell.length_c   1.000
_cell.angle_alpha   90.00
_cell.angle_beta   90.00
_cell.angle_gamma   90.00
#
_symmetry.space_group_name_H-M   'P 1'
#
loop_
_entity.id
_entity.type
_entity.pdbx_description
1 polymer ?
#
loop_
_entity_poly.entity_id
_entity_poly.type
_entity_poly.pdbx_seq_one_letter_code
_entity_poly.pdbx_strand_id
1 'polypeptide(L)'
;MKKFKKAILPIALSISVIGLAGCSTGGTKYISSKAGDVTEKDIVESIGASQLSKTATSMMIQKVLLDKYKNKIDQKTIDEQLQKAQEQYGGKDKFEQLLKQQGFTLDKYKDGLKVKAAQTLLINDYAGTNDDKLKESY
;
A
#
# COMPACT_ATOMS: atom_id res chain seq x y z
N MET A 1 44.44 34.07 24.12
CA MET A 1 43.81 32.87 23.53
C MET A 1 42.43 32.71 24.12
N LYS A 2 41.36 33.06 23.36
CA LYS A 2 39.97 32.96 23.83
C LYS A 2 39.44 31.57 23.49
N LYS A 3 39.14 30.76 24.49
CA LYS A 3 38.55 29.42 24.34
C LYS A 3 37.07 29.58 23.95
N PHE A 4 36.72 29.23 22.70
CA PHE A 4 35.34 29.07 22.29
C PHE A 4 34.76 27.79 22.90
N LYS A 5 33.92 27.93 23.92
CA LYS A 5 33.07 26.83 24.41
C LYS A 5 31.96 26.62 23.39
N LYS A 6 32.04 25.54 22.59
CA LYS A 6 30.95 25.07 21.73
C LYS A 6 29.82 24.54 22.64
N ALA A 7 28.79 25.36 22.84
CA ALA A 7 27.54 24.90 23.42
C ALA A 7 26.80 24.05 22.38
N ILE A 8 26.88 22.74 22.54
CA ILE A 8 26.02 21.80 21.79
C ILE A 8 24.67 21.85 22.52
N LEU A 9 23.71 22.58 21.96
CA LEU A 9 22.32 22.50 22.38
C LEU A 9 21.76 21.13 21.94
N PRO A 10 21.26 20.29 22.86
CA PRO A 10 20.50 19.13 22.47
C PRO A 10 19.15 19.61 21.93
N ILE A 11 18.95 19.49 20.61
CA ILE A 11 17.63 19.62 20.00
C ILE A 11 16.85 18.36 20.42
N ALA A 12 16.11 18.48 21.51
CA ALA A 12 15.16 17.49 21.93
C ALA A 12 13.99 17.52 20.93
N LEU A 13 14.04 16.68 19.91
CA LEU A 13 12.92 16.44 19.00
C LEU A 13 11.88 15.61 19.77
N SER A 14 10.99 16.26 20.49
CA SER A 14 9.81 15.60 21.04
C SER A 14 8.80 15.37 19.92
N ILE A 15 8.89 14.21 19.27
CA ILE A 15 7.90 13.75 18.31
C ILE A 15 6.71 13.20 19.11
N SER A 16 5.69 14.00 19.27
CA SER A 16 4.42 13.55 19.85
C SER A 16 3.57 12.98 18.70
N VAL A 17 3.46 11.66 18.62
CA VAL A 17 2.49 11.01 17.76
C VAL A 17 1.12 11.20 18.39
N ILE A 18 0.37 12.19 17.92
CA ILE A 18 -0.99 12.43 18.38
C ILE A 18 -1.91 11.54 17.55
N GLY A 19 -2.60 10.64 18.26
CA GLY A 19 -3.61 9.76 17.70
C GLY A 19 -4.75 10.53 17.02
N LEU A 20 -5.28 9.92 15.99
CA LEU A 20 -6.42 10.31 15.19
C LEU A 20 -7.60 10.83 16.01
N ALA A 21 -7.79 12.12 16.08
CA ALA A 21 -9.07 12.73 16.45
C ALA A 21 -9.13 14.16 15.90
N GLY A 22 -10.03 14.39 14.96
CA GLY A 22 -10.47 15.72 14.59
C GLY A 22 -10.56 15.96 13.10
N CYS A 23 -11.78 15.90 12.55
CA CYS A 23 -12.13 16.51 11.30
C CYS A 23 -11.84 18.02 11.39
N SER A 24 -10.74 18.48 10.81
CA SER A 24 -10.49 19.88 10.58
C SER A 24 -10.26 20.11 9.08
N THR A 25 -10.69 21.25 8.59
CA THR A 25 -10.62 21.69 7.19
C THR A 25 -9.23 21.66 6.53
N GLY A 26 -8.21 21.08 7.18
CA GLY A 26 -6.82 20.98 6.70
C GLY A 26 -6.31 19.56 6.45
N GLY A 27 -7.16 18.51 6.56
CA GLY A 27 -6.73 17.12 6.44
C GLY A 27 -6.12 16.54 7.72
N THR A 28 -5.77 15.24 7.67
CA THR A 28 -5.15 14.52 8.79
C THR A 28 -3.75 15.08 9.08
N LYS A 29 -3.46 15.38 10.34
CA LYS A 29 -2.11 15.74 10.78
C LYS A 29 -1.32 14.48 11.09
N TYR A 30 -0.15 14.34 10.47
CA TYR A 30 0.73 13.19 10.67
C TYR A 30 1.84 13.45 11.68
N ILE A 31 2.41 14.66 11.67
CA ILE A 31 3.50 15.07 12.55
C ILE A 31 3.23 16.49 13.01
N SER A 32 3.42 16.75 14.31
CA SER A 32 3.33 18.08 14.90
C SER A 32 4.65 18.45 15.59
N SER A 33 5.08 19.69 15.42
CA SER A 33 6.25 20.24 16.12
C SER A 33 6.04 21.73 16.42
N LYS A 34 6.97 22.33 17.17
CA LYS A 34 6.97 23.79 17.40
C LYS A 34 7.20 24.59 16.12
N ALA A 35 7.77 23.98 15.08
CA ALA A 35 8.03 24.60 13.78
C ALA A 35 6.83 24.51 12.83
N GLY A 36 5.80 23.75 13.17
CA GLY A 36 4.59 23.55 12.39
C GLY A 36 4.17 22.09 12.29
N ASP A 37 3.09 21.85 11.56
CA ASP A 37 2.48 20.53 11.36
C ASP A 37 2.78 20.05 9.94
N VAL A 38 2.94 18.73 9.78
CA VAL A 38 2.90 18.06 8.47
C VAL A 38 1.54 17.42 8.31
N THR A 39 0.78 17.90 7.34
CA THR A 39 -0.59 17.47 7.07
C THR A 39 -0.66 16.53 5.86
N GLU A 40 -1.81 15.87 5.69
CA GLU A 40 -2.11 15.10 4.47
C GLU A 40 -1.93 15.95 3.21
N LYS A 41 -2.37 17.21 3.26
CA LYS A 41 -2.22 18.14 2.15
C LYS A 41 -0.76 18.38 1.77
N ASP A 42 0.12 18.59 2.76
CA ASP A 42 1.55 18.80 2.51
C ASP A 42 2.19 17.57 1.86
N ILE A 43 1.79 16.37 2.30
CA ILE A 43 2.27 15.11 1.71
C ILE A 43 1.76 14.97 0.27
N VAL A 44 0.47 15.22 0.04
CA VAL A 44 -0.15 15.16 -1.29
C VAL A 44 0.52 16.15 -2.25
N GLU A 45 0.76 17.38 -1.83
CA GLU A 45 1.45 18.40 -2.61
C GLU A 45 2.91 18.01 -2.91
N SER A 46 3.60 17.41 -1.94
CA SER A 46 4.99 16.95 -2.11
C SER A 46 5.14 15.82 -3.13
N ILE A 47 4.15 14.92 -3.22
CA ILE A 47 4.13 13.81 -4.18
C ILE A 47 3.91 14.33 -5.63
N GLY A 48 3.17 15.41 -5.77
CA GLY A 48 2.85 16.02 -7.06
C GLY A 48 1.68 15.38 -7.81
N ALA A 49 0.97 16.19 -8.58
CA ALA A 49 -0.26 15.80 -9.26
C ALA A 49 -0.11 14.60 -10.23
N SER A 50 1.02 14.51 -10.92
CA SER A 50 1.28 13.41 -11.86
C SER A 50 1.34 12.06 -11.16
N GLN A 51 2.07 11.98 -10.06
CA GLN A 51 2.20 10.74 -9.29
C GLN A 51 0.88 10.36 -8.62
N LEU A 52 0.15 11.33 -8.09
CA LEU A 52 -1.18 11.10 -7.53
C LEU A 52 -2.15 10.56 -8.57
N SER A 53 -2.17 11.13 -9.77
CA SER A 53 -3.01 10.66 -10.88
C SER A 53 -2.68 9.21 -11.27
N LYS A 54 -1.40 8.87 -11.40
CA LYS A 54 -0.98 7.49 -11.69
C LYS A 54 -1.41 6.52 -10.58
N THR A 55 -1.23 6.91 -9.34
CA THR A 55 -1.63 6.09 -8.18
C THR A 55 -3.15 5.90 -8.14
N ALA A 56 -3.92 6.97 -8.32
CA ALA A 56 -5.38 6.91 -8.37
C ALA A 56 -5.88 6.02 -9.52
N THR A 57 -5.28 6.13 -10.71
CA THR A 57 -5.60 5.27 -11.86
C THR A 57 -5.30 3.81 -11.55
N SER A 58 -4.14 3.51 -10.99
CA SER A 58 -3.78 2.14 -10.58
C SER A 58 -4.76 1.56 -9.56
N MET A 59 -5.14 2.36 -8.55
CA MET A 59 -6.13 1.94 -7.55
C MET A 59 -7.51 1.69 -8.16
N MET A 60 -7.92 2.52 -9.14
CA MET A 60 -9.20 2.34 -9.84
C MET A 60 -9.19 1.07 -10.67
N ILE A 61 -8.11 0.79 -11.41
CA ILE A 61 -7.95 -0.46 -12.18
C ILE A 61 -8.05 -1.67 -11.25
N GLN A 62 -7.39 -1.66 -10.11
CA GLN A 62 -7.46 -2.74 -9.13
C GLN A 62 -8.90 -2.95 -8.61
N LYS A 63 -9.61 -1.88 -8.29
CA LYS A 63 -11.02 -1.96 -7.85
C LYS A 63 -11.92 -2.56 -8.92
N VAL A 64 -11.78 -2.12 -10.18
CA VAL A 64 -12.56 -2.64 -11.32
C VAL A 64 -12.27 -4.13 -11.55
N LEU A 65 -10.99 -4.53 -11.49
CA LEU A 65 -10.60 -5.94 -11.63
C LEU A 65 -11.18 -6.80 -10.51
N LEU A 66 -11.06 -6.35 -9.27
CA LEU A 66 -11.61 -7.10 -8.13
C LEU A 66 -13.13 -7.21 -8.21
N ASP A 67 -13.85 -6.18 -8.63
CA ASP A 67 -15.30 -6.24 -8.80
C ASP A 67 -15.69 -7.19 -9.95
N LYS A 68 -15.01 -7.09 -11.10
CA LYS A 68 -15.26 -7.96 -12.25
C LYS A 68 -15.06 -9.45 -11.93
N TYR A 69 -14.02 -9.77 -11.16
CA TYR A 69 -13.61 -11.16 -10.90
C TYR A 69 -13.95 -11.66 -9.49
N LYS A 70 -14.67 -10.89 -8.67
CA LYS A 70 -14.98 -11.24 -7.27
C LYS A 70 -15.55 -12.66 -7.08
N ASN A 71 -16.38 -13.11 -8.02
CA ASN A 71 -17.02 -14.44 -7.97
C ASN A 71 -16.17 -15.56 -8.59
N LYS A 72 -15.07 -15.22 -9.26
CA LYS A 72 -14.13 -16.16 -9.89
C LYS A 72 -12.84 -16.34 -9.10
N ILE A 73 -12.57 -15.45 -8.14
CA ILE A 73 -11.39 -15.55 -7.27
C ILE A 73 -11.63 -16.66 -6.26
N ASP A 74 -10.83 -17.72 -6.35
CA ASP A 74 -10.89 -18.83 -5.41
C ASP A 74 -10.18 -18.47 -4.10
N GLN A 75 -10.98 -18.36 -3.03
CA GLN A 75 -10.47 -18.03 -1.70
C GLN A 75 -9.47 -19.08 -1.18
N LYS A 76 -9.68 -20.35 -1.50
CA LYS A 76 -8.77 -21.43 -1.11
C LYS A 76 -7.37 -21.20 -1.69
N THR A 77 -7.28 -20.82 -2.95
CA THR A 77 -6.00 -20.48 -3.59
C THR A 77 -5.32 -19.29 -2.91
N ILE A 78 -6.09 -18.27 -2.49
CA ILE A 78 -5.54 -17.12 -1.74
C ILE A 78 -4.96 -17.58 -0.39
N ASP A 79 -5.70 -18.41 0.34
CA ASP A 79 -5.27 -18.90 1.66
C ASP A 79 -4.03 -19.82 1.54
N GLU A 80 -3.96 -20.67 0.51
CA GLU A 80 -2.77 -21.49 0.23
C GLU A 80 -1.54 -20.64 -0.11
N GLN A 81 -1.70 -19.57 -0.90
CA GLN A 81 -0.60 -18.67 -1.21
C GLN A 81 -0.13 -17.89 0.02
N LEU A 82 -1.06 -17.49 0.87
CA LEU A 82 -0.74 -16.86 2.15
C LEU A 82 0.03 -17.82 3.06
N GLN A 83 -0.44 -19.07 3.18
CA GLN A 83 0.24 -20.08 4.00
C GLN A 83 1.65 -20.31 3.51
N LYS A 84 1.85 -20.49 2.20
CA LYS A 84 3.20 -20.65 1.60
C LYS A 84 4.11 -19.46 1.92
N ALA A 85 3.59 -18.25 1.83
CA ALA A 85 4.36 -17.06 2.21
C ALA A 85 4.73 -17.08 3.69
N GLN A 86 3.80 -17.40 4.57
CA GLN A 86 4.08 -17.53 6.01
C GLN A 86 5.14 -18.58 6.32
N GLU A 87 5.06 -19.75 5.69
CA GLU A 87 6.05 -20.82 5.84
C GLU A 87 7.45 -20.37 5.38
N GLN A 88 7.52 -19.68 4.23
CA GLN A 88 8.78 -19.17 3.68
C GLN A 88 9.49 -18.18 4.61
N TYR A 89 8.72 -17.39 5.36
CA TYR A 89 9.27 -16.40 6.31
C TYR A 89 9.33 -16.89 7.76
N GLY A 90 9.20 -18.21 7.98
CA GLY A 90 9.39 -18.84 9.28
C GLY A 90 8.17 -18.81 10.20
N GLY A 91 6.98 -18.77 9.61
CA GLY A 91 5.69 -18.87 10.29
C GLY A 91 4.91 -17.58 10.33
N LYS A 92 3.64 -17.71 10.71
CA LYS A 92 2.67 -16.61 10.72
C LYS A 92 3.17 -15.38 11.48
N ASP A 93 3.66 -15.57 12.70
CA ASP A 93 4.03 -14.45 13.58
C ASP A 93 5.20 -13.63 13.02
N LYS A 94 6.21 -14.32 12.49
CA LYS A 94 7.37 -13.66 11.85
C LYS A 94 6.96 -12.94 10.58
N PHE A 95 6.09 -13.54 9.79
CA PHE A 95 5.56 -12.92 8.58
C PHE A 95 4.76 -11.66 8.89
N GLU A 96 3.86 -11.70 9.88
CA GLU A 96 3.10 -10.51 10.30
C GLU A 96 4.00 -9.40 10.87
N GLN A 97 5.05 -9.79 11.62
CA GLN A 97 6.05 -8.82 12.12
C GLN A 97 6.79 -8.15 10.96
N LEU A 98 7.19 -8.91 9.93
CA LEU A 98 7.84 -8.38 8.74
C LEU A 98 6.92 -7.40 8.01
N LEU A 99 5.65 -7.75 7.81
CA LEU A 99 4.67 -6.87 7.19
C LEU A 99 4.53 -5.56 7.97
N LYS A 100 4.41 -5.63 9.30
CA LYS A 100 4.32 -4.43 10.15
C LYS A 100 5.54 -3.54 10.04
N GLN A 101 6.75 -4.10 9.98
CA GLN A 101 7.99 -3.34 9.79
C GLN A 101 8.00 -2.58 8.45
N GLN A 102 7.34 -3.12 7.44
CA GLN A 102 7.20 -2.50 6.12
C GLN A 102 5.95 -1.59 6.00
N GLY A 103 5.20 -1.38 7.08
CA GLY A 103 3.97 -0.59 7.07
C GLY A 103 2.78 -1.26 6.40
N PHE A 104 2.84 -2.60 6.24
CA PHE A 104 1.76 -3.40 5.66
C PHE A 104 0.95 -4.13 6.73
N THR A 105 -0.32 -4.38 6.43
CA THR A 105 -1.19 -5.28 7.21
C THR A 105 -1.39 -6.60 6.47
N LEU A 106 -1.77 -7.64 7.20
CA LEU A 106 -2.11 -8.93 6.60
C LEU A 106 -3.26 -8.80 5.59
N ASP A 107 -4.25 -7.95 5.87
CA ASP A 107 -5.38 -7.71 4.98
C ASP A 107 -4.93 -7.07 3.66
N LYS A 108 -4.07 -6.05 3.72
CA LYS A 108 -3.48 -5.47 2.51
C LYS A 108 -2.67 -6.48 1.69
N TYR A 109 -1.97 -7.39 2.37
CA TYR A 109 -1.26 -8.48 1.69
C TYR A 109 -2.23 -9.42 0.97
N LYS A 110 -3.30 -9.86 1.67
CA LYS A 110 -4.37 -10.69 1.07
C LYS A 110 -5.05 -9.98 -0.12
N ASP A 111 -5.32 -8.70 0.00
CA ASP A 111 -5.89 -7.92 -1.11
C ASP A 111 -4.94 -7.87 -2.31
N GLY A 112 -3.64 -7.77 -2.08
CA GLY A 112 -2.62 -7.90 -3.14
C GLY A 112 -2.68 -9.26 -3.84
N LEU A 113 -2.86 -10.37 -3.10
CA LEU A 113 -3.03 -11.71 -3.67
C LEU A 113 -4.30 -11.79 -4.52
N LYS A 114 -5.43 -11.22 -4.06
CA LYS A 114 -6.68 -11.17 -4.84
C LYS A 114 -6.51 -10.37 -6.13
N VAL A 115 -5.83 -9.22 -6.08
CA VAL A 115 -5.54 -8.42 -7.28
C VAL A 115 -4.72 -9.23 -8.28
N LYS A 116 -3.69 -9.96 -7.81
CA LYS A 116 -2.88 -10.84 -8.67
C LYS A 116 -3.72 -11.95 -9.30
N ALA A 117 -4.62 -12.58 -8.54
CA ALA A 117 -5.54 -13.59 -9.04
C ALA A 117 -6.48 -13.00 -10.11
N ALA A 118 -7.05 -11.81 -9.87
CA ALA A 118 -7.90 -11.12 -10.84
C ALA A 118 -7.15 -10.76 -12.14
N GLN A 119 -5.89 -10.35 -12.05
CA GLN A 119 -5.04 -10.10 -13.23
C GLN A 119 -4.80 -11.39 -14.03
N THR A 120 -4.54 -12.51 -13.37
CA THR A 120 -4.37 -13.81 -14.03
C THR A 120 -5.66 -14.21 -14.75
N LEU A 121 -6.83 -14.04 -14.12
CA LEU A 121 -8.12 -14.30 -14.75
C LEU A 121 -8.37 -13.40 -15.96
N LEU A 122 -8.01 -12.13 -15.90
CA LEU A 122 -8.10 -11.22 -17.04
C LEU A 122 -7.23 -11.68 -18.21
N ILE A 123 -5.99 -12.09 -17.94
CA ILE A 123 -5.06 -12.59 -18.96
C ILE A 123 -5.62 -13.85 -19.60
N ASN A 124 -6.15 -14.78 -18.82
CA ASN A 124 -6.74 -16.02 -19.33
C ASN A 124 -7.99 -15.75 -20.17
N ASP A 125 -8.88 -14.86 -19.72
CA ASP A 125 -10.06 -14.46 -20.49
C ASP A 125 -9.65 -13.83 -21.84
N TYR A 126 -8.57 -13.03 -21.85
CA TYR A 126 -8.06 -12.40 -23.07
C TYR A 126 -7.37 -13.41 -24.01
N ALA A 127 -6.56 -14.32 -23.47
CA ALA A 127 -5.90 -15.37 -24.25
C ALA A 127 -6.93 -16.31 -24.90
N GLY A 128 -7.91 -16.79 -24.11
CA GLY A 128 -8.99 -17.64 -24.64
C GLY A 128 -9.77 -16.97 -25.78
N THR A 129 -10.08 -15.67 -25.64
CA THR A 129 -10.82 -14.93 -26.70
C THR A 129 -10.00 -14.79 -27.98
N ASN A 130 -8.66 -14.69 -27.88
CA ASN A 130 -7.79 -14.61 -29.06
C ASN A 130 -7.62 -15.97 -29.74
N ASP A 131 -7.53 -17.07 -29.01
CA ASP A 131 -7.46 -18.42 -29.57
C ASP A 131 -8.73 -18.78 -30.35
N ASP A 132 -9.91 -18.39 -29.85
CA ASP A 132 -11.18 -18.62 -30.57
C ASP A 132 -11.25 -17.79 -31.85
N LYS A 133 -10.83 -16.53 -31.83
CA LYS A 133 -10.77 -15.69 -33.03
C LYS A 133 -9.75 -16.19 -34.06
N LEU A 134 -8.64 -16.77 -33.63
CA LEU A 134 -7.65 -17.38 -34.50
C LEU A 134 -8.21 -18.63 -35.16
N LYS A 135 -8.99 -19.45 -34.45
CA LYS A 135 -9.66 -20.67 -35.01
C LYS A 135 -10.75 -20.33 -36.01
N GLU A 136 -11.48 -19.22 -35.84
CA GLU A 136 -12.50 -18.76 -36.80
C GLU A 136 -11.89 -18.17 -38.08
N SER A 137 -10.60 -17.83 -38.10
CA SER A 137 -9.89 -17.21 -39.23
C SER A 137 -9.17 -18.24 -40.14
N TYR A 138 -9.19 -19.51 -39.80
CA TYR A 138 -8.67 -20.64 -40.56
C TYR A 138 -9.79 -21.62 -40.98
#